data_b2ba44be608b8adcbeea801bee2865fa
#
_entry.id   b2ba44be608b8adcbeea801bee2865fa
#
_cell.length_a   1.000
_cell.length_b   1.000
_cell.length_c   1.000
_cell.angle_alpha   90.00
_cell.angle_beta   90.00
_cell.angle_gamma   90.00
#
_symmetry.space_group_name_H-M   'P 1'
#
loop_
_entity.id
_entity.type
_entity.pdbx_description
1 polymer ?
#
loop_
_entity_poly.entity_id
_entity_poly.type
_entity_poly.pdbx_seq_one_letter_code
_entity_poly.pdbx_strand_id
1 'polypeptide(L)'
;MKSKKRENQYSHETQLIYGKPQTPKWDYSHHLIPPLSSSSTFRMTTTKRGARGFIEFAHHAGDFFVHSKAPIYIYDRLGEPNKEILEENLTLAENGECAVTFSTGMAAVSALCGILLGSESEIVAHKMLYGCTYSLFKNWLPRYKVGVHWVDFNDASA
;
A
#
# COMPACT_ATOMS: atom_id res chain seq x y z
N MET A 1 -9.07 1.80 33.61
CA MET A 1 -8.20 0.61 33.42
C MET A 1 -7.64 0.67 32.00
N LYS A 2 -6.34 0.97 31.84
CA LYS A 2 -5.68 0.96 30.53
C LYS A 2 -5.55 -0.49 30.07
N SER A 3 -6.20 -0.86 28.97
CA SER A 3 -6.03 -2.16 28.34
C SER A 3 -4.56 -2.29 27.92
N LYS A 4 -3.83 -3.22 28.54
CA LYS A 4 -2.50 -3.62 28.05
C LYS A 4 -2.66 -4.09 26.62
N LYS A 5 -2.03 -3.40 25.65
CA LYS A 5 -1.78 -3.96 24.32
C LYS A 5 -1.13 -5.33 24.55
N ARG A 6 -1.79 -6.41 24.14
CA ARG A 6 -1.14 -7.72 24.03
C ARG A 6 -0.06 -7.55 22.97
N GLU A 7 1.19 -7.54 23.39
CA GLU A 7 2.32 -7.66 22.49
C GLU A 7 2.15 -8.93 21.66
N ASN A 8 2.44 -8.84 20.37
CA ASN A 8 2.37 -9.97 19.45
C ASN A 8 3.21 -11.13 20.02
N GLN A 9 2.56 -12.25 20.36
CA GLN A 9 3.22 -13.43 20.93
C GLN A 9 3.93 -14.28 19.86
N TYR A 10 3.82 -13.93 18.57
CA TYR A 10 4.36 -14.71 17.47
C TYR A 10 5.62 -14.06 16.89
N SER A 11 6.55 -14.88 16.40
CA SER A 11 7.72 -14.41 15.66
C SER A 11 7.29 -13.74 14.35
N HIS A 12 8.18 -12.95 13.76
CA HIS A 12 7.93 -12.26 12.49
C HIS A 12 7.52 -13.23 11.37
N GLU A 13 8.20 -14.37 11.26
CA GLU A 13 7.90 -15.41 10.28
C GLU A 13 6.51 -16.01 10.47
N THR A 14 6.12 -16.24 11.72
CA THR A 14 4.78 -16.75 12.05
C THR A 14 3.70 -15.73 11.69
N GLN A 15 3.97 -14.44 11.89
CA GLN A 15 3.05 -13.37 11.50
C GLN A 15 2.87 -13.28 9.99
N LEU A 16 3.93 -13.53 9.20
CA LEU A 16 3.85 -13.55 7.74
C LEU A 16 2.97 -14.70 7.21
N ILE A 17 2.95 -15.84 7.91
CA ILE A 17 2.12 -16.99 7.53
C ILE A 17 0.65 -16.76 7.92
N TYR A 18 0.39 -16.30 9.13
CA TYR A 18 -0.95 -16.21 9.70
C TYR A 18 -1.58 -14.82 9.63
N GLY A 19 -0.85 -13.81 9.18
CA GLY A 19 -1.26 -12.41 9.23
C GLY A 19 -1.29 -11.86 10.65
N LYS A 20 -1.80 -10.68 10.83
CA LYS A 20 -2.05 -10.11 12.17
C LYS A 20 -3.22 -10.84 12.82
N PRO A 21 -3.05 -11.50 13.98
CA PRO A 21 -4.09 -12.32 14.61
C PRO A 21 -5.34 -11.55 15.05
N GLN A 22 -5.46 -10.29 14.72
CA GLN A 22 -6.54 -9.41 15.18
C GLN A 22 -7.06 -8.44 14.12
N THR A 23 -6.82 -8.65 12.83
CA THR A 23 -7.51 -7.87 11.81
C THR A 23 -8.94 -8.43 11.65
N PRO A 24 -9.98 -7.73 12.11
CA PRO A 24 -11.36 -8.18 11.95
C PRO A 24 -11.86 -8.03 10.51
N LYS A 25 -10.95 -7.78 9.57
CA LYS A 25 -11.28 -7.51 8.17
C LYS A 25 -11.87 -8.72 7.47
N TRP A 26 -11.43 -9.93 7.84
CA TRP A 26 -11.89 -11.18 7.22
C TRP A 26 -12.12 -12.25 8.27
N ASP A 27 -13.25 -12.91 8.18
CA ASP A 27 -13.50 -14.15 8.95
C ASP A 27 -12.93 -15.35 8.18
N TYR A 28 -11.63 -15.34 7.98
CA TYR A 28 -10.90 -16.50 7.47
C TYR A 28 -10.02 -17.16 8.55
N SER A 29 -10.31 -16.88 9.81
CA SER A 29 -9.55 -17.40 10.96
C SER A 29 -9.47 -18.92 11.03
N HIS A 30 -10.35 -19.61 10.31
CA HIS A 30 -10.36 -21.08 10.20
C HIS A 30 -9.67 -21.60 8.94
N HIS A 31 -9.13 -20.74 8.08
CA HIS A 31 -8.42 -21.13 6.88
C HIS A 31 -6.91 -21.11 7.13
N LEU A 32 -6.19 -22.10 6.62
CA LEU A 32 -4.72 -22.09 6.62
C LEU A 32 -4.16 -21.12 5.58
N ILE A 33 -4.90 -20.90 4.51
CA ILE A 33 -4.56 -19.97 3.42
C ILE A 33 -5.79 -19.10 3.19
N PRO A 34 -5.65 -17.76 3.09
CA PRO A 34 -6.75 -16.88 2.79
C PRO A 34 -7.46 -17.27 1.49
N PRO A 35 -8.79 -17.24 1.44
CA PRO A 35 -9.53 -17.54 0.21
C PRO A 35 -9.27 -16.46 -0.85
N LEU A 36 -9.14 -16.87 -2.11
CA LEU A 36 -9.03 -15.95 -3.23
C LEU A 36 -10.41 -15.46 -3.67
N SER A 37 -10.61 -14.16 -3.70
CA SER A 37 -11.80 -13.52 -4.27
C SER A 37 -11.56 -13.23 -5.75
N SER A 38 -12.50 -13.63 -6.61
CA SER A 38 -12.49 -13.29 -8.05
C SER A 38 -13.53 -12.22 -8.40
N SER A 39 -14.13 -11.59 -7.39
CA SER A 39 -15.17 -10.59 -7.61
C SER A 39 -14.57 -9.21 -7.86
N SER A 40 -14.82 -8.64 -9.04
CA SER A 40 -14.50 -7.23 -9.34
C SER A 40 -15.54 -6.26 -8.77
N THR A 41 -16.76 -6.75 -8.51
CA THR A 41 -17.85 -5.98 -7.88
C THR A 41 -18.48 -6.81 -6.78
N PHE A 42 -19.00 -6.15 -5.75
CA PHE A 42 -19.55 -6.80 -4.58
C PHE A 42 -21.04 -6.49 -4.41
N ARG A 43 -21.81 -7.49 -3.99
CA ARG A 43 -23.25 -7.33 -3.76
C ARG A 43 -23.52 -6.44 -2.55
N MET A 44 -24.22 -5.34 -2.77
CA MET A 44 -24.55 -4.39 -1.71
C MET A 44 -25.72 -4.84 -0.82
N THR A 45 -26.55 -5.79 -1.24
CA THR A 45 -27.74 -6.31 -0.57
C THR A 45 -28.80 -5.26 -0.24
N THR A 46 -28.41 -4.07 0.22
CA THR A 46 -29.30 -2.93 0.49
C THR A 46 -28.64 -1.61 0.11
N THR A 47 -29.43 -0.60 -0.27
CA THR A 47 -28.95 0.76 -0.55
C THR A 47 -28.21 1.36 0.65
N LYS A 48 -28.69 1.09 1.87
CA LYS A 48 -28.05 1.55 3.11
C LYS A 48 -26.63 0.98 3.26
N ARG A 49 -26.41 -0.30 2.94
CA ARG A 49 -25.09 -0.92 2.97
C ARG A 49 -24.18 -0.29 1.92
N GLY A 50 -24.68 -0.04 0.71
CA GLY A 50 -23.91 0.63 -0.34
C GLY A 50 -23.48 2.04 0.06
N ALA A 51 -24.42 2.86 0.54
CA ALA A 51 -24.13 4.21 1.02
C ALA A 51 -23.06 4.21 2.12
N ARG A 52 -23.17 3.29 3.08
CA ARG A 52 -22.18 3.14 4.14
C ARG A 52 -20.80 2.77 3.60
N GLY A 53 -20.70 1.85 2.63
CA GLY A 53 -19.43 1.48 2.01
C GLY A 53 -18.74 2.66 1.32
N PHE A 54 -19.49 3.52 0.60
CA PHE A 54 -18.93 4.73 0.00
C PHE A 54 -18.49 5.77 1.03
N ILE A 55 -19.22 5.93 2.13
CA ILE A 55 -18.83 6.83 3.23
C ILE A 55 -17.54 6.30 3.90
N GLU A 56 -17.47 5.01 4.19
CA GLU A 56 -16.27 4.39 4.78
C GLU A 56 -15.05 4.57 3.86
N PHE A 57 -15.22 4.32 2.55
CA PHE A 57 -14.16 4.55 1.57
C PHE A 57 -13.70 6.02 1.53
N ALA A 58 -14.63 6.98 1.52
CA ALA A 58 -14.30 8.41 1.48
C ALA A 58 -13.57 8.88 2.76
N HIS A 59 -13.93 8.33 3.91
CA HIS A 59 -13.23 8.62 5.16
C HIS A 59 -11.83 7.99 5.20
N HIS A 60 -11.65 6.81 4.63
CA HIS A 60 -10.34 6.16 4.56
C HIS A 60 -9.38 6.84 3.59
N ALA A 61 -9.87 7.54 2.58
CA ALA A 61 -9.03 8.32 1.67
C ALA A 61 -8.26 9.47 2.36
N GLY A 62 -8.64 9.84 3.59
CA GLY A 62 -7.94 10.85 4.41
C GLY A 62 -7.17 10.29 5.61
N ASP A 63 -7.47 9.06 6.03
CA ASP A 63 -6.94 8.47 7.27
C ASP A 63 -6.44 7.04 7.00
N PHE A 64 -5.22 6.90 6.53
CA PHE A 64 -4.58 5.60 6.26
C PHE A 64 -4.52 4.65 7.48
N PHE A 65 -4.77 5.16 8.66
CA PHE A 65 -4.56 4.46 9.93
C PHE A 65 -5.82 4.06 10.69
N VAL A 66 -7.01 4.42 10.21
CA VAL A 66 -8.26 4.03 10.88
C VAL A 66 -8.64 2.61 10.45
N HIS A 67 -8.16 1.63 11.17
CA HIS A 67 -8.62 0.25 11.09
C HIS A 67 -10.05 0.14 11.64
N SER A 68 -11.03 0.45 10.81
CA SER A 68 -12.42 0.20 11.15
C SER A 68 -12.75 -1.31 11.02
N LYS A 69 -13.89 -1.69 11.59
CA LYS A 69 -14.56 -2.99 11.43
C LYS A 69 -14.49 -3.47 9.97
N ALA A 70 -14.64 -4.76 9.75
CA ALA A 70 -14.59 -5.41 8.43
C ALA A 70 -15.07 -4.51 7.29
N PRO A 71 -14.22 -4.19 6.29
CA PRO A 71 -14.54 -3.22 5.25
C PRO A 71 -15.74 -3.67 4.42
N ILE A 72 -16.51 -2.71 3.92
CA ILE A 72 -17.55 -2.98 2.96
C ILE A 72 -16.95 -2.81 1.57
N TYR A 73 -16.56 -3.89 0.93
CA TYR A 73 -16.10 -3.86 -0.45
C TYR A 73 -17.23 -3.52 -1.39
N ILE A 74 -16.97 -2.62 -2.33
CA ILE A 74 -17.92 -2.13 -3.33
C ILE A 74 -17.44 -2.55 -4.72
N TYR A 75 -16.20 -2.24 -5.03
CA TYR A 75 -15.58 -2.42 -6.32
C TYR A 75 -14.06 -2.54 -6.14
N ASP A 76 -13.41 -3.43 -6.87
CA ASP A 76 -12.01 -3.80 -6.71
C ASP A 76 -11.01 -2.63 -6.76
N ARG A 77 -11.28 -1.62 -7.62
CA ARG A 77 -10.44 -0.42 -7.69
C ARG A 77 -10.45 0.40 -6.38
N LEU A 78 -11.54 0.34 -5.62
CA LEU A 78 -11.70 1.05 -4.35
C LEU A 78 -11.17 0.26 -3.15
N GLY A 79 -11.16 -1.07 -3.27
CA GLY A 79 -10.68 -1.99 -2.27
C GLY A 79 -11.06 -3.42 -2.64
N GLU A 80 -10.14 -4.34 -2.43
CA GLU A 80 -10.29 -5.73 -2.81
C GLU A 80 -9.55 -6.62 -1.80
N PRO A 81 -10.20 -7.72 -1.38
CA PRO A 81 -9.67 -8.59 -0.32
C PRO A 81 -8.26 -9.09 -0.55
N ASN A 82 -7.96 -9.63 -1.74
CA ASN A 82 -6.64 -10.24 -2.01
C ASN A 82 -5.53 -9.18 -1.97
N LYS A 83 -5.84 -7.99 -2.50
CA LYS A 83 -4.91 -6.85 -2.50
C LYS A 83 -4.61 -6.41 -1.07
N GLU A 84 -5.65 -6.26 -0.24
CA GLU A 84 -5.46 -5.83 1.16
C GLU A 84 -4.67 -6.84 1.98
N ILE A 85 -4.91 -8.15 1.80
CA ILE A 85 -4.13 -9.21 2.45
C ILE A 85 -2.66 -9.14 2.04
N LEU A 86 -2.39 -8.94 0.74
CA LEU A 86 -1.02 -8.79 0.23
C LEU A 86 -0.34 -7.56 0.82
N GLU A 87 -1.02 -6.42 0.83
CA GLU A 87 -0.50 -5.15 1.36
C GLU A 87 -0.24 -5.22 2.86
N GLU A 88 -1.11 -5.89 3.63
CA GLU A 88 -0.87 -6.15 5.05
C GLU A 88 0.36 -7.03 5.29
N ASN A 89 0.53 -8.10 4.51
CA ASN A 89 1.69 -8.98 4.63
C ASN A 89 3.00 -8.27 4.23
N LEU A 90 2.99 -7.47 3.17
CA LEU A 90 4.15 -6.66 2.78
C LEU A 90 4.49 -5.62 3.85
N THR A 91 3.49 -4.97 4.41
CA THR A 91 3.68 -4.03 5.54
C THR A 91 4.37 -4.70 6.73
N LEU A 92 3.96 -5.93 7.05
CA LEU A 92 4.61 -6.72 8.11
C LEU A 92 6.03 -7.12 7.73
N ALA A 93 6.24 -7.62 6.51
CA ALA A 93 7.53 -8.10 6.05
C ALA A 93 8.61 -7.00 6.07
N GLU A 94 8.22 -5.79 5.70
CA GLU A 94 9.13 -4.63 5.59
C GLU A 94 9.16 -3.77 6.86
N ASN A 95 8.43 -4.13 7.92
CA ASN A 95 8.23 -3.30 9.11
C ASN A 95 7.75 -1.88 8.76
N GLY A 96 6.94 -1.76 7.70
CA GLY A 96 6.38 -0.51 7.23
C GLY A 96 5.13 -0.09 8.01
N GLU A 97 4.71 1.13 7.79
CA GLU A 97 3.44 1.65 8.32
C GLU A 97 2.26 1.22 7.45
N CYS A 98 2.47 1.20 6.13
CA CYS A 98 1.52 0.72 5.13
C CYS A 98 2.27 0.25 3.88
N ALA A 99 1.57 -0.50 3.03
CA ALA A 99 2.02 -0.87 1.69
C ALA A 99 0.91 -0.59 0.68
N VAL A 100 1.30 -0.21 -0.53
CA VAL A 100 0.41 -0.05 -1.67
C VAL A 100 0.99 -0.81 -2.85
N THR A 101 0.22 -1.72 -3.42
CA THR A 101 0.64 -2.55 -4.54
C THR A 101 0.22 -1.97 -5.88
N PHE A 102 1.07 -2.15 -6.88
CA PHE A 102 0.86 -1.72 -8.26
C PHE A 102 1.07 -2.89 -9.22
N SER A 103 0.55 -2.78 -10.43
CA SER A 103 0.68 -3.81 -11.46
C SER A 103 2.11 -4.01 -11.96
N THR A 104 2.99 -3.02 -11.78
CA THR A 104 4.42 -3.08 -12.14
C THR A 104 5.26 -2.20 -11.22
N GLY A 105 6.55 -2.52 -11.07
CA GLY A 105 7.49 -1.69 -10.33
C GLY A 105 7.59 -0.26 -10.89
N MET A 106 7.53 -0.09 -12.21
CA MET A 106 7.53 1.25 -12.81
C MET A 106 6.25 2.04 -12.53
N ALA A 107 5.11 1.38 -12.39
CA ALA A 107 3.88 2.03 -11.94
C ALA A 107 4.03 2.55 -10.51
N ALA A 108 4.64 1.76 -9.62
CA ALA A 108 4.94 2.19 -8.24
C ALA A 108 5.89 3.39 -8.22
N VAL A 109 7.00 3.34 -8.95
CA VAL A 109 7.97 4.45 -9.03
C VAL A 109 7.31 5.71 -9.61
N SER A 110 6.52 5.58 -10.67
CA SER A 110 5.84 6.72 -11.30
C SER A 110 4.79 7.35 -10.39
N ALA A 111 4.03 6.52 -9.67
CA ALA A 111 3.04 6.99 -8.70
C ALA A 111 3.71 7.74 -7.55
N LEU A 112 4.82 7.21 -7.02
CA LEU A 112 5.60 7.86 -5.97
C LEU A 112 6.11 9.22 -6.42
N CYS A 113 6.71 9.30 -7.62
CA CYS A 113 7.14 10.56 -8.20
C CYS A 113 5.98 11.54 -8.37
N GLY A 114 4.84 11.07 -8.87
CA GLY A 114 3.66 11.91 -9.09
C GLY A 114 3.01 12.47 -7.81
N ILE A 115 3.19 11.78 -6.69
CA ILE A 115 2.66 12.21 -5.39
C ILE A 115 3.63 13.16 -4.67
N LEU A 116 4.93 12.85 -4.70
CA LEU A 116 5.94 13.55 -3.91
C LEU A 116 6.56 14.76 -4.64
N LEU A 117 6.59 14.74 -5.97
CA LEU A 117 7.28 15.76 -6.75
C LEU A 117 6.28 16.72 -7.40
N GLY A 118 6.45 18.00 -7.14
CA GLY A 118 5.79 19.09 -7.86
C GLY A 118 6.75 19.78 -8.84
N SER A 119 6.25 20.78 -9.56
CA SER A 119 7.13 21.68 -10.35
C SER A 119 8.17 22.33 -9.43
N GLU A 120 9.42 22.39 -9.89
CA GLU A 120 10.57 22.93 -9.14
C GLU A 120 11.04 22.06 -7.95
N SER A 121 10.50 20.85 -7.81
CA SER A 121 11.08 19.87 -6.89
C SER A 121 12.43 19.33 -7.39
N GLU A 122 13.23 18.84 -6.47
CA GLU A 122 14.50 18.20 -6.76
C GLU A 122 14.54 16.77 -6.23
N ILE A 123 15.19 15.88 -6.95
CA ILE A 123 15.41 14.49 -6.55
C ILE A 123 16.90 14.15 -6.64
N VAL A 124 17.41 13.46 -5.63
CA VAL A 124 18.76 12.87 -5.65
C VAL A 124 18.62 11.39 -6.02
N ALA A 125 19.33 10.97 -7.03
CA ALA A 125 19.26 9.62 -7.57
C ALA A 125 20.64 9.00 -7.75
N HIS A 126 20.74 7.70 -7.48
CA HIS A 126 21.96 6.96 -7.79
C HIS A 126 22.17 6.92 -9.30
N LYS A 127 23.41 7.13 -9.75
CA LYS A 127 23.75 7.09 -11.19
C LYS A 127 23.51 5.74 -11.86
N MET A 128 23.49 4.65 -11.09
CA MET A 128 23.18 3.30 -11.57
C MET A 128 21.79 2.89 -11.12
N LEU A 129 20.83 2.99 -12.02
CA LEU A 129 19.43 2.61 -11.81
C LEU A 129 18.96 1.64 -12.90
N TYR A 130 17.85 0.99 -12.65
CA TYR A 130 17.13 0.26 -13.68
C TYR A 130 16.83 1.20 -14.86
N GLY A 131 17.05 0.72 -16.09
CA GLY A 131 17.03 1.54 -17.31
C GLY A 131 15.75 2.37 -17.49
N CYS A 132 14.56 1.81 -17.18
CA CYS A 132 13.32 2.57 -17.29
C CYS A 132 13.19 3.65 -16.20
N THR A 133 13.68 3.40 -14.99
CA THR A 133 13.72 4.42 -13.92
C THR A 133 14.69 5.54 -14.31
N TYR A 134 15.86 5.19 -14.83
CA TYR A 134 16.82 6.16 -15.35
C TYR A 134 16.19 7.02 -16.45
N SER A 135 15.50 6.39 -17.41
CA SER A 135 14.81 7.11 -18.49
C SER A 135 13.70 8.03 -17.98
N LEU A 136 12.92 7.57 -16.99
CA LEU A 136 11.91 8.41 -16.35
C LEU A 136 12.55 9.67 -15.75
N PHE A 137 13.62 9.49 -14.98
CA PHE A 137 14.29 10.60 -14.29
C PHE A 137 15.02 11.53 -15.27
N LYS A 138 15.71 10.99 -16.25
CA LYS A 138 16.50 11.79 -17.20
C LYS A 138 15.67 12.50 -18.26
N ASN A 139 14.61 11.84 -18.76
CA ASN A 139 13.89 12.31 -19.96
C ASN A 139 12.50 12.86 -19.67
N TRP A 140 11.85 12.39 -18.60
CA TRP A 140 10.46 12.77 -18.29
C TRP A 140 10.35 13.81 -17.18
N LEU A 141 10.98 13.58 -16.02
CA LEU A 141 10.88 14.51 -14.88
C LEU A 141 11.31 15.94 -15.23
N PRO A 142 12.38 16.19 -16.01
CA PRO A 142 12.74 17.54 -16.39
C PRO A 142 11.70 18.30 -17.22
N ARG A 143 10.81 17.59 -17.94
CA ARG A 143 9.70 18.21 -18.67
C ARG A 143 8.67 18.85 -17.73
N TYR A 144 8.61 18.39 -16.50
CA TYR A 144 7.77 18.92 -15.43
C TYR A 144 8.55 19.84 -14.48
N LYS A 145 9.73 20.30 -14.91
CA LYS A 145 10.64 21.17 -14.14
C LYS A 145 11.10 20.55 -12.82
N VAL A 146 11.27 19.22 -12.79
CA VAL A 146 11.88 18.52 -11.66
C VAL A 146 13.36 18.38 -11.93
N GLY A 147 14.19 18.90 -11.02
CA GLY A 147 15.64 18.74 -11.03
C GLY A 147 16.06 17.33 -10.63
N VAL A 148 17.05 16.74 -11.32
CA VAL A 148 17.58 15.43 -10.96
C VAL A 148 19.08 15.52 -10.76
N HIS A 149 19.53 15.21 -9.53
CA HIS A 149 20.93 15.18 -9.13
C HIS A 149 21.43 13.75 -9.09
N TRP A 150 22.42 13.45 -9.93
CA TRP A 150 22.98 12.12 -10.05
C TRP A 150 24.21 11.97 -9.15
N VAL A 151 24.17 11.05 -8.22
CA VAL A 151 25.25 10.80 -7.27
C VAL A 151 25.66 9.33 -7.27
N ASP A 152 26.84 9.04 -6.78
CA ASP A 152 27.28 7.67 -6.49
C ASP A 152 27.07 7.41 -4.99
N PHE A 153 26.05 6.65 -4.63
CA PHE A 153 25.79 6.33 -3.22
C PHE A 153 26.86 5.43 -2.58
N ASN A 154 27.80 4.90 -3.38
CA ASN A 154 28.95 4.17 -2.84
C ASN A 154 30.11 5.11 -2.47
N ASP A 155 30.05 6.37 -2.88
CA ASP A 155 31.05 7.40 -2.59
C ASP A 155 30.47 8.39 -1.56
N ALA A 156 30.90 8.24 -0.31
CA ALA A 156 30.46 9.10 0.79
C ALA A 156 31.07 10.53 0.72
N SER A 157 31.96 10.79 -0.23
CA SER A 157 32.59 12.11 -0.46
C SER A 157 31.96 12.90 -1.59
N ALA A 158 30.97 12.32 -2.28
CA ALA A 158 30.31 12.90 -3.45
C ALA A 158 29.20 13.91 -3.06
#